data_7351758dd5aee6cb1338477abc597ed2
#
_entry.id   7351758dd5aee6cb1338477abc597ed2
#
_cell.length_a   1.000
_cell.length_b   1.000
_cell.length_c   1.000
_cell.angle_alpha   90.00
_cell.angle_beta   90.00
_cell.angle_gamma   90.00
#
_symmetry.space_group_name_H-M   'P 1'
#
loop_
_entity.id
_entity.type
_entity.pdbx_description
1 polymer ?
#
loop_
_entity_poly.entity_id
_entity_poly.type
_entity_poly.pdbx_seq_one_letter_code
_entity_poly.pdbx_strand_id
1 'polypeptide(L)'
;MTLYSVLVAEQPLPTIDCRGIEELTVKEMKLLYPAVTDQVWYSLPDETLLVHAADESAFGQLHIFEWTDPPTDLADYHQKPYVYGIEGNWHAAFMNDLLVYMKKSIEPAHHAELIRYWVEDGAKLKKRTLSINTLELHHLEKLATEHAVRVVFTDGAEHHEKK
;
A
#
# COMPACT_ATOMS: atom_id res chain seq x y z
N MET A 1 -18.06 -3.43 3.28
CA MET A 1 -17.33 -2.68 2.22
C MET A 1 -15.86 -2.58 2.61
N THR A 2 -14.97 -2.75 1.64
CA THR A 2 -13.52 -2.63 1.86
C THR A 2 -12.99 -1.41 1.12
N LEU A 3 -12.28 -0.54 1.84
CA LEU A 3 -11.57 0.60 1.26
C LEU A 3 -10.18 0.15 0.81
N TYR A 4 -9.89 0.26 -0.46
CA TYR A 4 -8.58 -0.02 -1.01
C TYR A 4 -7.79 1.24 -1.32
N SER A 5 -6.48 1.14 -1.14
CA SER A 5 -5.50 2.11 -1.61
C SER A 5 -4.57 1.40 -2.60
N VAL A 6 -4.44 1.94 -3.79
CA VAL A 6 -3.78 1.29 -4.92
C VAL A 6 -2.89 2.29 -5.64
N LEU A 7 -1.67 1.89 -5.97
CA LEU A 7 -0.81 2.60 -6.92
C LEU A 7 -0.90 1.90 -8.28
N VAL A 8 -1.06 2.70 -9.33
CA VAL A 8 -1.02 2.23 -10.71
C VAL A 8 0.01 3.03 -11.50
N ALA A 9 0.71 2.39 -12.43
CA ALA A 9 1.79 3.04 -13.16
C ALA A 9 1.95 2.46 -14.58
N GLU A 10 2.59 3.23 -15.47
CA GLU A 10 2.96 2.78 -16.82
C GLU A 10 4.29 2.04 -16.84
N GLN A 11 5.12 2.23 -15.83
CA GLN A 11 6.40 1.54 -15.65
C GLN A 11 6.45 0.86 -14.28
N PRO A 12 7.27 -0.19 -14.11
CA PRO A 12 7.38 -0.89 -12.84
C PRO A 12 7.84 0.02 -11.70
N LEU A 13 7.24 -0.18 -10.53
CA LEU A 13 7.64 0.46 -9.28
C LEU A 13 8.22 -0.60 -8.32
N PRO A 14 9.15 -0.22 -7.42
CA PRO A 14 9.65 -1.15 -6.43
C PRO A 14 8.56 -1.50 -5.41
N THR A 15 8.64 -2.69 -4.85
CA THR A 15 7.85 -3.10 -3.70
C THR A 15 8.59 -2.78 -2.40
N ILE A 16 7.85 -2.62 -1.31
CA ILE A 16 8.44 -2.39 0.02
C ILE A 16 7.57 -3.04 1.10
N ASP A 17 8.20 -3.61 2.10
CA ASP A 17 7.55 -4.15 3.28
C ASP A 17 8.21 -3.61 4.54
N CYS A 18 7.53 -2.70 5.22
CA CYS A 18 7.99 -2.09 6.48
C CYS A 18 7.46 -2.81 7.72
N ARG A 19 6.75 -3.93 7.55
CA ARG A 19 6.08 -4.62 8.66
C ARG A 19 7.04 -5.39 9.59
N GLY A 20 8.25 -5.71 9.12
CA GLY A 20 9.17 -6.53 9.89
C GLY A 20 8.64 -7.94 10.16
N ILE A 21 7.84 -8.48 9.23
CA ILE A 21 7.22 -9.80 9.32
C ILE A 21 8.20 -10.84 8.78
N GLU A 22 8.30 -11.96 9.49
CA GLU A 22 9.11 -13.10 9.10
C GLU A 22 8.21 -14.31 8.81
N GLU A 23 8.59 -15.12 7.84
CA GLU A 23 8.01 -16.45 7.65
C GLU A 23 8.86 -17.48 8.39
N LEU A 24 8.25 -18.18 9.34
CA LEU A 24 8.89 -19.22 10.13
C LEU A 24 8.10 -20.52 10.04
N THR A 25 8.80 -21.65 10.06
CA THR A 25 8.13 -22.92 10.20
C THR A 25 7.63 -23.12 11.63
N VAL A 26 6.65 -24.01 11.81
CA VAL A 26 6.17 -24.41 13.16
C VAL A 26 7.33 -24.90 14.01
N LYS A 27 8.27 -25.66 13.44
CA LYS A 27 9.46 -26.12 14.13
C LYS A 27 10.32 -24.98 14.65
N GLU A 28 10.56 -23.94 13.84
CA GLU A 28 11.28 -22.73 14.24
C GLU A 28 10.55 -21.94 15.32
N MET A 29 9.23 -21.82 15.21
CA MET A 29 8.39 -21.18 16.23
C MET A 29 8.45 -21.90 17.58
N LYS A 30 8.47 -23.24 17.59
CA LYS A 30 8.62 -24.03 18.82
C LYS A 30 9.98 -23.81 19.49
N LEU A 31 11.03 -23.55 18.71
CA LEU A 31 12.35 -23.21 19.24
C LEU A 31 12.38 -21.82 19.88
N LEU A 32 11.67 -20.86 19.29
CA LEU A 32 11.55 -19.48 19.82
C LEU A 32 10.67 -19.41 21.06
N TYR A 33 9.60 -20.20 21.09
CA TYR A 33 8.58 -20.17 22.14
C TYR A 33 8.30 -21.56 22.73
N PRO A 34 9.28 -22.18 23.39
CA PRO A 34 9.17 -23.58 23.83
C PRO A 34 8.11 -23.80 24.91
N ALA A 35 7.71 -22.74 25.62
CA ALA A 35 6.69 -22.82 26.68
C ALA A 35 5.24 -22.60 26.18
N VAL A 36 5.06 -22.21 24.93
CA VAL A 36 3.76 -21.92 24.34
C VAL A 36 3.22 -23.19 23.68
N THR A 37 2.36 -23.92 24.39
CA THR A 37 1.80 -25.21 23.93
C THR A 37 0.30 -25.17 23.68
N ASP A 38 -0.38 -24.09 24.04
CA ASP A 38 -1.82 -23.91 24.02
C ASP A 38 -2.32 -23.17 22.74
N GLN A 39 -1.42 -22.73 21.89
CA GLN A 39 -1.75 -22.04 20.65
C GLN A 39 -2.09 -23.03 19.53
N VAL A 40 -3.04 -22.64 18.67
CA VAL A 40 -3.50 -23.48 17.54
C VAL A 40 -2.35 -23.91 16.62
N TRP A 41 -1.40 -23.02 16.36
CA TRP A 41 -0.27 -23.32 15.49
C TRP A 41 0.66 -24.43 16.01
N TYR A 42 0.71 -24.62 17.34
CA TYR A 42 1.58 -25.64 17.97
C TYR A 42 1.25 -27.06 17.53
N SER A 43 0.00 -27.33 17.19
CA SER A 43 -0.46 -28.65 16.73
C SER A 43 -0.34 -28.86 15.23
N LEU A 44 0.06 -27.85 14.47
CA LEU A 44 0.27 -27.97 13.03
C LEU A 44 1.55 -28.77 12.72
N PRO A 45 1.67 -29.36 11.52
CA PRO A 45 2.90 -30.00 11.09
C PRO A 45 4.13 -29.08 11.20
N ASP A 46 5.26 -29.61 11.58
CA ASP A 46 6.51 -28.85 11.82
C ASP A 46 6.97 -28.01 10.62
N GLU A 47 6.64 -28.42 9.40
CA GLU A 47 7.05 -27.75 8.16
C GLU A 47 6.04 -26.69 7.68
N THR A 48 4.92 -26.53 8.38
CA THR A 48 3.93 -25.49 8.07
C THR A 48 4.55 -24.12 8.25
N LEU A 49 4.42 -23.25 7.22
CA LEU A 49 4.88 -21.86 7.29
C LEU A 49 3.87 -21.00 8.08
N LEU A 50 4.41 -20.20 8.97
CA LEU A 50 3.67 -19.24 9.79
C LEU A 50 4.23 -17.84 9.56
N VAL A 51 3.35 -16.86 9.62
CA VAL A 51 3.73 -15.45 9.62
C VAL A 51 3.97 -15.02 11.07
N HIS A 52 5.19 -14.58 11.37
CA HIS A 52 5.61 -14.11 12.68
C HIS A 52 5.86 -12.60 12.66
N ALA A 53 5.20 -11.89 13.55
CA ALA A 53 5.41 -10.45 13.79
C ALA A 53 5.78 -10.23 15.26
N ALA A 54 6.58 -9.19 15.54
CA ALA A 54 6.98 -8.85 16.90
C ALA A 54 5.78 -8.48 17.78
N ASP A 55 4.80 -7.79 17.21
CA ASP A 55 3.51 -7.46 17.81
C ASP A 55 2.44 -7.19 16.74
N GLU A 56 1.19 -7.01 17.16
CA GLU A 56 0.07 -6.74 16.24
C GLU A 56 0.21 -5.43 15.46
N SER A 57 0.94 -4.45 15.98
CA SER A 57 1.14 -3.16 15.31
C SER A 57 1.95 -3.27 14.01
N ALA A 58 2.73 -4.35 13.86
CA ALA A 58 3.50 -4.62 12.65
C ALA A 58 2.61 -4.67 11.40
N PHE A 59 1.41 -5.24 11.48
CA PHE A 59 0.47 -5.34 10.36
C PHE A 59 -0.13 -3.99 9.93
N GLY A 60 -0.03 -2.97 10.79
CA GLY A 60 -0.41 -1.59 10.46
C GLY A 60 0.66 -0.79 9.73
N GLN A 61 1.88 -1.31 9.62
CA GLN A 61 2.98 -0.65 8.92
C GLN A 61 2.83 -0.76 7.40
N LEU A 62 3.55 0.09 6.66
CA LEU A 62 3.45 0.16 5.21
C LEU A 62 3.89 -1.15 4.54
N HIS A 63 3.04 -1.66 3.67
CA HIS A 63 3.35 -2.72 2.73
C HIS A 63 2.83 -2.35 1.35
N ILE A 64 3.73 -2.29 0.37
CA ILE A 64 3.40 -2.09 -1.04
C ILE A 64 3.84 -3.34 -1.79
N PHE A 65 2.87 -4.01 -2.41
CA PHE A 65 3.08 -5.26 -3.13
C PHE A 65 2.50 -5.19 -4.54
N GLU A 66 3.09 -5.94 -5.44
CA GLU A 66 2.53 -6.13 -6.78
C GLU A 66 1.23 -6.92 -6.68
N TRP A 67 0.15 -6.36 -7.22
CA TRP A 67 -1.17 -6.97 -7.15
C TRP A 67 -1.51 -7.63 -8.48
N THR A 68 -1.32 -8.95 -8.55
CA THR A 68 -1.54 -9.73 -9.76
C THR A 68 -3.00 -10.04 -10.06
N ASP A 69 -3.84 -10.04 -9.04
CA ASP A 69 -5.29 -10.30 -9.16
C ASP A 69 -6.11 -9.25 -8.36
N PRO A 70 -6.07 -7.97 -8.78
CA PRO A 70 -6.79 -6.91 -8.10
C PRO A 70 -8.31 -7.05 -8.30
N PRO A 71 -9.14 -6.36 -7.48
CA PRO A 71 -10.57 -6.32 -7.69
C PRO A 71 -10.94 -5.89 -9.11
N THR A 72 -11.91 -6.56 -9.70
CA THR A 72 -12.28 -6.36 -11.12
C THR A 72 -12.79 -4.96 -11.42
N ASP A 73 -13.44 -4.32 -10.47
CA ASP A 73 -13.96 -2.95 -10.59
C ASP A 73 -12.85 -1.88 -10.60
N LEU A 74 -11.63 -2.22 -10.20
CA LEU A 74 -10.50 -1.30 -10.31
C LEU A 74 -10.22 -0.90 -11.76
N ALA A 75 -10.47 -1.78 -12.71
CA ALA A 75 -10.31 -1.53 -14.14
C ALA A 75 -11.21 -0.41 -14.68
N ASP A 76 -12.28 -0.07 -13.97
CA ASP A 76 -13.16 1.05 -14.31
C ASP A 76 -12.51 2.41 -14.06
N TYR A 77 -11.46 2.44 -13.24
CA TYR A 77 -10.78 3.67 -12.82
C TYR A 77 -9.46 3.95 -13.51
N HIS A 78 -8.82 2.95 -14.13
CA HIS A 78 -7.54 3.12 -14.81
C HIS A 78 -7.30 2.05 -15.89
N GLN A 79 -6.30 2.28 -16.72
CA GLN A 79 -5.84 1.36 -17.77
C GLN A 79 -4.33 1.12 -17.74
N LYS A 80 -3.68 1.35 -16.60
CA LYS A 80 -2.23 1.20 -16.47
C LYS A 80 -1.84 -0.25 -16.21
N PRO A 81 -0.70 -0.73 -16.79
CA PRO A 81 -0.35 -2.15 -16.74
C PRO A 81 0.16 -2.63 -15.39
N TYR A 82 0.71 -1.73 -14.58
CA TYR A 82 1.28 -2.09 -13.27
C TYR A 82 0.38 -1.65 -12.14
N VAL A 83 0.01 -2.58 -11.29
CA VAL A 83 -0.91 -2.37 -10.16
C VAL A 83 -0.25 -2.84 -8.88
N TYR A 84 -0.26 -1.99 -7.87
CA TYR A 84 0.30 -2.26 -6.55
C TYR A 84 -0.74 -1.99 -5.47
N GLY A 85 -0.90 -2.94 -4.55
CA GLY A 85 -1.69 -2.73 -3.34
C GLY A 85 -0.88 -1.96 -2.30
N ILE A 86 -1.56 -1.08 -1.58
CA ILE A 86 -1.01 -0.38 -0.41
C ILE A 86 -1.79 -0.87 0.81
N GLU A 87 -1.13 -1.58 1.69
CA GLU A 87 -1.69 -2.08 2.95
C GLU A 87 -1.07 -1.39 4.14
N GLY A 88 -1.85 -1.24 5.19
CA GLY A 88 -1.47 -0.67 6.46
C GLY A 88 -2.47 0.35 6.98
N ASN A 89 -2.22 0.84 8.18
CA ASN A 89 -3.05 1.87 8.83
C ASN A 89 -2.42 3.24 8.60
N TRP A 90 -3.18 4.17 8.09
CA TRP A 90 -2.72 5.53 7.75
C TRP A 90 -2.47 6.39 9.01
N HIS A 91 -1.63 5.90 9.92
CA HIS A 91 -1.08 6.66 11.04
C HIS A 91 0.23 7.37 10.67
N ALA A 92 0.82 8.14 11.58
CA ALA A 92 1.98 8.98 11.30
C ALA A 92 3.17 8.19 10.73
N ALA A 93 3.54 7.07 11.33
CA ALA A 93 4.66 6.25 10.86
C ALA A 93 4.44 5.70 9.44
N PHE A 94 3.25 5.18 9.17
CA PHE A 94 2.85 4.70 7.83
C PHE A 94 2.95 5.83 6.78
N MET A 95 2.38 7.00 7.08
CA MET A 95 2.38 8.12 6.15
C MET A 95 3.79 8.67 5.89
N ASN A 96 4.66 8.69 6.90
CA ASN A 96 6.07 9.05 6.72
C ASN A 96 6.79 8.06 5.80
N ASP A 97 6.60 6.76 6.01
CA ASP A 97 7.20 5.72 5.17
C ASP A 97 6.66 5.79 3.73
N LEU A 98 5.36 6.02 3.56
CA LEU A 98 4.75 6.20 2.25
C LEU A 98 5.30 7.44 1.54
N LEU A 99 5.47 8.56 2.24
CA LEU A 99 6.04 9.78 1.70
C LEU A 99 7.48 9.54 1.18
N VAL A 100 8.31 8.88 1.99
CA VAL A 100 9.69 8.53 1.60
C VAL A 100 9.69 7.62 0.37
N TYR A 101 8.85 6.59 0.38
CA TYR A 101 8.69 5.70 -0.77
C TYR A 101 8.31 6.45 -2.04
N MET A 102 7.29 7.30 -1.98
CA MET A 102 6.79 8.02 -3.15
C MET A 102 7.85 8.97 -3.72
N LYS A 103 8.51 9.74 -2.86
CA LYS A 103 9.58 10.66 -3.29
C LYS A 103 10.79 9.96 -3.87
N LYS A 104 11.13 8.79 -3.36
CA LYS A 104 12.29 8.00 -3.83
C LYS A 104 11.99 7.20 -5.09
N SER A 105 10.76 6.72 -5.25
CA SER A 105 10.42 5.66 -6.21
C SER A 105 9.58 6.14 -7.38
N ILE A 106 8.82 7.23 -7.24
CA ILE A 106 7.95 7.73 -8.29
C ILE A 106 8.65 8.84 -9.07
N GLU A 107 8.90 8.57 -10.34
CA GLU A 107 9.41 9.55 -11.31
C GLU A 107 8.30 9.93 -12.29
N PRO A 108 8.40 11.10 -12.97
CA PRO A 108 7.39 11.53 -13.94
C PRO A 108 7.11 10.52 -15.04
N ALA A 109 8.15 9.81 -15.53
CA ALA A 109 8.03 8.79 -16.57
C ALA A 109 7.17 7.57 -16.16
N HIS A 110 6.95 7.35 -14.87
CA HIS A 110 6.08 6.28 -14.38
C HIS A 110 4.60 6.58 -14.63
N HIS A 111 4.21 7.84 -14.80
CA HIS A 111 2.81 8.27 -14.88
C HIS A 111 1.95 7.64 -13.80
N ALA A 112 2.49 7.62 -12.56
CA ALA A 112 1.86 6.95 -11.44
C ALA A 112 0.63 7.69 -10.93
N GLU A 113 -0.34 6.94 -10.45
CA GLU A 113 -1.54 7.45 -9.82
C GLU A 113 -1.84 6.67 -8.53
N LEU A 114 -2.33 7.38 -7.52
CA LEU A 114 -2.87 6.78 -6.30
C LEU A 114 -4.38 6.80 -6.38
N ILE A 115 -5.01 5.64 -6.21
CA ILE A 115 -6.47 5.49 -6.21
C ILE A 115 -6.89 4.98 -4.85
N ARG A 116 -7.85 5.68 -4.21
CA ARG A 116 -8.52 5.20 -3.00
C ARG A 116 -10.02 5.12 -3.27
N TYR A 117 -10.59 3.95 -3.06
CA TYR A 117 -11.99 3.70 -3.36
C TYR A 117 -12.58 2.56 -2.51
N TRP A 118 -13.90 2.61 -2.33
CA TRP A 118 -14.67 1.49 -1.79
C TRP A 118 -14.99 0.51 -2.92
N VAL A 119 -14.67 -0.76 -2.70
CA VAL A 119 -15.00 -1.82 -3.68
C VAL A 119 -16.50 -1.90 -3.87
N GLU A 120 -16.91 -2.05 -5.13
CA GLU A 120 -18.33 -2.19 -5.55
C GLU A 120 -19.22 -0.97 -5.25
N ASP A 121 -18.67 0.15 -4.81
CA ASP A 121 -19.44 1.36 -4.55
C ASP A 121 -19.84 2.09 -5.84
N GLY A 122 -19.07 1.92 -6.93
CA GLY A 122 -19.30 2.61 -8.20
C GLY A 122 -19.22 4.13 -8.13
N ALA A 123 -18.66 4.68 -7.04
CA ALA A 123 -18.56 6.10 -6.82
C ALA A 123 -17.64 6.77 -7.83
N LYS A 124 -18.00 7.97 -8.26
CA LYS A 124 -17.14 8.81 -9.09
C LYS A 124 -15.97 9.32 -8.26
N LEU A 125 -14.75 9.02 -8.70
CA LEU A 125 -13.53 9.46 -8.01
C LEU A 125 -13.28 10.97 -8.25
N LYS A 126 -12.96 11.66 -7.17
CA LYS A 126 -12.47 13.03 -7.25
C LYS A 126 -11.04 13.04 -7.75
N LYS A 127 -10.79 13.69 -8.89
CA LYS A 127 -9.44 13.82 -9.43
C LYS A 127 -8.67 14.93 -8.69
N ARG A 128 -7.45 14.62 -8.29
CA ARG A 128 -6.45 15.57 -7.78
C ARG A 128 -5.17 15.43 -8.57
N THR A 129 -4.43 16.53 -8.68
CA THR A 129 -3.07 16.54 -9.23
C THR A 129 -2.13 17.02 -8.15
N LEU A 130 -1.08 16.26 -7.86
CA LEU A 130 -0.03 16.62 -6.91
C LEU A 130 1.34 16.51 -7.56
N SER A 131 2.21 17.50 -7.29
CA SER A 131 3.60 17.39 -7.68
C SER A 131 4.36 16.48 -6.74
N ILE A 132 5.06 15.49 -7.28
CA ILE A 132 5.90 14.61 -6.47
C ILE A 132 7.05 15.37 -5.79
N ASN A 133 7.56 16.43 -6.43
CA ASN A 133 8.66 17.24 -5.91
C ASN A 133 8.26 18.07 -4.68
N THR A 134 6.98 18.48 -4.60
CA THR A 134 6.45 19.28 -3.49
C THR A 134 5.55 18.48 -2.56
N LEU A 135 5.50 17.16 -2.72
CA LEU A 135 4.71 16.29 -1.86
C LEU A 135 5.24 16.35 -0.41
N GLU A 136 4.34 16.59 0.52
CA GLU A 136 4.61 16.70 1.95
C GLU A 136 3.60 15.88 2.76
N LEU A 137 3.90 15.67 4.04
CA LEU A 137 3.09 14.84 4.93
C LEU A 137 1.63 15.30 4.99
N HIS A 138 1.37 16.62 5.02
CA HIS A 138 0.00 17.14 5.09
C HIS A 138 -0.87 16.77 3.89
N HIS A 139 -0.27 16.51 2.72
CA HIS A 139 -1.01 15.99 1.56
C HIS A 139 -1.50 14.57 1.81
N LEU A 140 -0.68 13.72 2.44
CA LEU A 140 -1.06 12.35 2.81
C LEU A 140 -2.08 12.34 3.95
N GLU A 141 -1.95 13.20 4.93
CA GLU A 141 -2.93 13.37 6.02
C GLU A 141 -4.31 13.73 5.46
N LYS A 142 -4.36 14.60 4.46
CA LYS A 142 -5.60 14.95 3.78
C LYS A 142 -6.17 13.76 3.00
N LEU A 143 -5.33 13.03 2.27
CA LEU A 143 -5.75 11.83 1.53
C LEU A 143 -6.26 10.74 2.47
N ALA A 144 -5.71 10.62 3.67
CA ALA A 144 -6.16 9.66 4.68
C ALA A 144 -7.65 9.83 5.03
N THR A 145 -8.19 11.03 4.89
CA THR A 145 -9.60 11.35 5.14
C THR A 145 -10.50 11.21 3.90
N GLU A 146 -9.93 10.99 2.73
CA GLU A 146 -10.67 10.90 1.46
C GLU A 146 -10.83 9.44 1.04
N HIS A 147 -12.03 9.05 0.65
CA HIS A 147 -12.39 7.65 0.37
C HIS A 147 -12.79 7.38 -1.09
N ALA A 148 -12.82 8.40 -1.92
CA ALA A 148 -13.15 8.28 -3.33
C ALA A 148 -12.31 9.30 -4.13
N VAL A 149 -11.02 9.02 -4.26
CA VAL A 149 -10.05 9.94 -4.85
C VAL A 149 -9.09 9.23 -5.79
N ARG A 150 -8.74 9.91 -6.88
CA ARG A 150 -7.68 9.57 -7.81
C ARG A 150 -6.67 10.70 -7.85
N VAL A 151 -5.46 10.44 -7.45
CA VAL A 151 -4.35 11.39 -7.43
C VAL A 151 -3.39 11.09 -8.57
N VAL A 152 -3.21 12.06 -9.47
CA VAL A 152 -2.22 12.00 -10.56
C VAL A 152 -0.97 12.72 -10.10
N PHE A 153 0.17 12.05 -10.14
CA PHE A 153 1.46 12.64 -9.79
C PHE A 153 2.13 13.26 -11.01
N THR A 154 2.63 14.48 -10.85
CA THR A 154 3.33 15.24 -11.88
C THR A 154 4.73 15.62 -11.40
N ASP A 155 5.55 16.14 -12.31
CA ASP A 155 6.88 16.68 -12.03
C ASP A 155 6.88 18.09 -11.44
N GLY A 156 5.71 18.71 -11.33
CA GLY A 156 5.55 20.09 -10.84
C GLY A 156 5.71 21.17 -11.89
N ALA A 157 5.86 20.80 -13.17
CA ALA A 157 5.70 21.76 -14.27
C ALA A 157 4.22 22.19 -14.29
N GLU A 158 3.94 23.39 -13.80
CA GLU A 158 2.61 24.00 -13.92
C GLU A 158 2.30 24.20 -15.40
N HIS A 159 1.45 23.35 -15.95
CA HIS A 159 0.75 23.70 -17.16
C HIS A 159 -0.26 24.78 -16.76
N HIS A 160 0.15 26.05 -16.89
CA HIS A 160 -0.79 27.13 -17.01
C HIS A 160 -1.60 26.88 -18.27
N GLU A 161 -2.78 26.30 -18.14
CA GLU A 161 -3.80 26.41 -19.18
C GLU A 161 -4.08 27.91 -19.35
N LYS A 162 -3.56 28.47 -20.40
CA LYS A 162 -3.98 29.79 -20.88
C LYS A 162 -5.46 29.66 -21.21
N LYS A 163 -6.26 30.39 -20.47
CA LYS A 163 -7.66 30.64 -20.82
C LYS A 163 -7.77 31.32 -22.18
#